data_f3abd3bba284ad772fd807f1a8ef4a87
#
_entry.id   f3abd3bba284ad772fd807f1a8ef4a87
#
_cell.length_a   1.000
_cell.length_b   1.000
_cell.length_c   1.000
_cell.angle_alpha   90.00
_cell.angle_beta   90.00
_cell.angle_gamma   90.00
#
_symmetry.space_group_name_H-M   'P 1'
#
loop_
_entity.id
_entity.type
_entity.pdbx_description
1 polymer ?
#
loop_
_entity_poly.entity_id
_entity_poly.type
_entity_poly.pdbx_seq_one_letter_code
_entity_poly.pdbx_strand_id
1 'polypeptide(L)'
;MKSVPNWRVHLEIAKKANEQLQFNNEDYNLFLLGNIAPDINNGYIVEGISHIYDHGHTHLYNPENHSTYTNFYQKYQDILKVNPIALGYLIHLYTDYLLNKDYRAKCEQNNFDKDEYTKFKHRDLRKYDSKYINNTITLNDYTEAVKELHQIEEIELDEQDLEKVIEFLDNKQPYTDTNLEFYTVEELDKEVENITN
;
A
#
# COMPACT_ATOMS: atom_id res chain seq x y z
N MET A 1 -11.92 15.68 -2.33
CA MET A 1 -10.44 15.73 -2.37
C MET A 1 -10.00 14.30 -2.67
N LYS A 2 -9.30 14.06 -3.80
CA LYS A 2 -8.85 12.70 -4.15
C LYS A 2 -7.92 12.19 -3.04
N SER A 3 -8.16 10.99 -2.52
CA SER A 3 -7.24 10.34 -1.58
C SER A 3 -5.95 10.07 -2.34
N VAL A 4 -4.83 10.61 -1.89
CA VAL A 4 -3.52 10.22 -2.43
C VAL A 4 -2.99 9.15 -1.48
N PRO A 5 -2.58 7.99 -1.97
CA PRO A 5 -2.10 6.93 -1.11
C PRO A 5 -0.79 7.34 -0.45
N ASN A 6 -0.57 6.77 0.69
CA ASN A 6 0.68 6.77 1.43
C ASN A 6 1.60 5.63 0.93
N TRP A 7 1.75 5.48 -0.39
CA TRP A 7 2.52 4.39 -0.99
C TRP A 7 3.96 4.31 -0.50
N ARG A 8 4.60 5.46 -0.23
CA ARG A 8 5.98 5.46 0.26
C ARG A 8 6.10 4.96 1.70
N VAL A 9 5.05 5.12 2.51
CA VAL A 9 4.96 4.47 3.83
C VAL A 9 4.85 2.95 3.65
N HIS A 10 3.99 2.49 2.73
CA HIS A 10 3.88 1.07 2.40
C HIS A 10 5.22 0.51 1.88
N LEU A 11 5.89 1.23 0.98
CA LEU A 11 7.21 0.85 0.47
C LEU A 11 8.27 0.80 1.58
N GLU A 12 8.22 1.71 2.57
CA GLU A 12 9.15 1.66 3.72
C GLU A 12 8.91 0.43 4.59
N ILE A 13 7.65 0.07 4.83
CA ILE A 13 7.29 -1.16 5.54
C ILE A 13 7.78 -2.39 4.78
N ALA A 14 7.54 -2.45 3.47
CA ALA A 14 8.02 -3.53 2.62
C ALA A 14 9.57 -3.62 2.62
N LYS A 15 10.27 -2.50 2.54
CA LYS A 15 11.73 -2.44 2.63
C LYS A 15 12.25 -3.01 3.94
N LYS A 16 11.66 -2.63 5.07
CA LYS A 16 12.03 -3.19 6.38
C LYS A 16 11.73 -4.68 6.47
N ALA A 17 10.57 -5.14 5.96
CA ALA A 17 10.25 -6.56 5.89
C ALA A 17 11.28 -7.33 5.05
N ASN A 18 11.82 -6.73 3.99
CA ASN A 18 12.87 -7.36 3.17
C ASN A 18 14.20 -7.55 3.91
N GLU A 19 14.47 -6.84 4.99
CA GLU A 19 15.66 -7.11 5.81
C GLU A 19 15.64 -8.55 6.38
N GLN A 20 14.45 -9.11 6.60
CA GLN A 20 14.25 -10.50 7.02
C GLN A 20 14.08 -11.46 5.84
N LEU A 21 13.37 -11.06 4.80
CA LEU A 21 13.07 -11.88 3.62
C LEU A 21 14.29 -12.09 2.71
N GLN A 22 15.17 -11.08 2.63
CA GLN A 22 16.43 -11.11 1.88
C GLN A 22 16.25 -11.43 0.38
N PHE A 23 15.22 -10.88 -0.24
CA PHE A 23 15.04 -10.99 -1.68
C PHE A 23 16.27 -10.44 -2.43
N ASN A 24 16.59 -11.07 -3.59
CA ASN A 24 17.51 -10.47 -4.57
C ASN A 24 16.89 -9.17 -5.14
N ASN A 25 17.67 -8.41 -5.90
CA ASN A 25 17.23 -7.09 -6.37
C ASN A 25 16.00 -7.14 -7.29
N GLU A 26 15.82 -8.17 -8.09
CA GLU A 26 14.69 -8.33 -8.99
C GLU A 26 13.42 -8.69 -8.21
N ASP A 27 13.46 -9.74 -7.42
CA ASP A 27 12.34 -10.16 -6.56
C ASP A 27 11.96 -9.06 -5.58
N TYR A 28 12.93 -8.28 -5.10
CA TYR A 28 12.66 -7.14 -4.22
C TYR A 28 11.81 -6.07 -4.91
N ASN A 29 12.13 -5.70 -6.16
CA ASN A 29 11.32 -4.72 -6.88
C ASN A 29 9.92 -5.24 -7.23
N LEU A 30 9.78 -6.53 -7.56
CA LEU A 30 8.47 -7.17 -7.71
C LEU A 30 7.68 -7.19 -6.39
N PHE A 31 8.33 -7.45 -5.28
CA PHE A 31 7.72 -7.37 -3.95
C PHE A 31 7.23 -5.96 -3.61
N LEU A 32 8.02 -4.92 -3.90
CA LEU A 32 7.62 -3.53 -3.76
C LEU A 32 6.43 -3.17 -4.66
N LEU A 33 6.42 -3.65 -5.90
CA LEU A 33 5.29 -3.46 -6.82
C LEU A 33 4.03 -4.11 -6.25
N GLY A 34 4.11 -5.34 -5.78
CA GLY A 34 3.01 -6.03 -5.10
C GLY A 34 2.47 -5.24 -3.91
N ASN A 35 3.35 -4.57 -3.18
CA ASN A 35 2.99 -3.80 -2.00
C ASN A 35 2.22 -2.50 -2.30
N ILE A 36 2.19 -2.02 -3.54
CA ILE A 36 1.33 -0.89 -3.95
C ILE A 36 0.18 -1.32 -4.87
N ALA A 37 0.22 -2.55 -5.38
CA ALA A 37 -0.71 -3.06 -6.37
C ALA A 37 -2.20 -2.95 -5.97
N PRO A 38 -2.64 -3.21 -4.70
CA PRO A 38 -4.04 -3.11 -4.30
C PRO A 38 -4.66 -1.75 -4.58
N ASP A 39 -3.86 -0.70 -4.63
CA ASP A 39 -4.31 0.68 -4.79
C ASP A 39 -4.28 1.18 -6.24
N ILE A 40 -3.63 0.47 -7.17
CA ILE A 40 -3.40 0.99 -8.51
C ILE A 40 -4.71 1.07 -9.29
N ASN A 41 -5.49 0.00 -9.32
CA ASN A 41 -6.73 -0.08 -10.10
C ASN A 41 -7.90 0.74 -9.56
N ASN A 42 -7.76 1.44 -8.44
CA ASN A 42 -8.88 2.28 -7.95
C ASN A 42 -9.04 3.62 -8.71
N GLY A 43 -8.11 3.96 -9.61
CA GLY A 43 -8.24 4.99 -10.65
C GLY A 43 -8.22 6.44 -10.20
N TYR A 44 -8.17 6.72 -8.90
CA TYR A 44 -8.09 8.09 -8.40
C TYR A 44 -6.69 8.49 -7.92
N ILE A 45 -5.74 7.58 -7.98
CA ILE A 45 -4.34 7.80 -7.59
C ILE A 45 -3.50 8.13 -8.81
N VAL A 46 -3.43 7.18 -9.75
CA VAL A 46 -2.77 7.37 -11.05
C VAL A 46 -3.84 7.55 -12.10
N GLU A 47 -3.76 8.63 -12.87
CA GLU A 47 -4.73 8.92 -13.93
C GLU A 47 -4.46 8.06 -15.17
N GLY A 48 -5.53 7.62 -15.83
CA GLY A 48 -5.44 6.92 -17.11
C GLY A 48 -5.03 5.45 -17.02
N ILE A 49 -5.22 4.80 -15.87
CA ILE A 49 -5.12 3.35 -15.71
C ILE A 49 -6.22 2.69 -16.54
N SER A 50 -5.88 1.62 -17.27
CA SER A 50 -6.74 0.98 -18.25
C SER A 50 -7.98 0.32 -17.65
N HIS A 51 -7.83 -0.33 -16.48
CA HIS A 51 -8.90 -1.02 -15.77
C HIS A 51 -9.10 -0.44 -14.37
N ILE A 52 -10.35 -0.11 -14.05
CA ILE A 52 -10.71 0.50 -12.76
C ILE A 52 -11.63 -0.45 -12.00
N TYR A 53 -11.21 -0.79 -10.79
CA TYR A 53 -11.97 -1.57 -9.83
C TYR A 53 -12.31 -0.74 -8.60
N ASP A 54 -13.37 -1.08 -7.90
CA ASP A 54 -13.62 -0.47 -6.59
C ASP A 54 -12.63 -1.00 -5.55
N HIS A 55 -12.42 -0.21 -4.51
CA HIS A 55 -11.48 -0.54 -3.42
C HIS A 55 -11.83 -1.87 -2.73
N GLY A 56 -13.12 -2.20 -2.61
CA GLY A 56 -13.55 -3.46 -2.00
C GLY A 56 -13.10 -4.67 -2.81
N HIS A 57 -13.09 -4.58 -4.15
CA HIS A 57 -12.61 -5.63 -5.03
C HIS A 57 -11.10 -5.88 -4.83
N THR A 58 -10.28 -4.86 -5.01
CA THR A 58 -8.82 -5.00 -4.91
C THR A 58 -8.33 -5.34 -3.50
N HIS A 59 -9.08 -4.94 -2.46
CA HIS A 59 -8.75 -5.26 -1.07
C HIS A 59 -9.43 -6.52 -0.53
N LEU A 60 -10.16 -7.28 -1.37
CA LEU A 60 -10.90 -8.49 -0.98
C LEU A 60 -11.79 -8.24 0.25
N TYR A 61 -12.42 -7.06 0.30
CA TYR A 61 -13.27 -6.69 1.41
C TYR A 61 -14.53 -7.56 1.46
N ASN A 62 -14.73 -8.22 2.58
CA ASN A 62 -15.96 -8.96 2.84
C ASN A 62 -16.73 -8.27 3.98
N PRO A 63 -17.96 -7.79 3.73
CA PRO A 63 -18.78 -7.11 4.74
C PRO A 63 -19.16 -8.01 5.94
N GLU A 64 -19.10 -9.34 5.79
CA GLU A 64 -19.46 -10.28 6.86
C GLU A 64 -18.36 -10.41 7.92
N ASN A 65 -17.09 -10.41 7.51
CA ASN A 65 -15.96 -10.61 8.42
C ASN A 65 -15.00 -9.41 8.51
N HIS A 66 -15.17 -8.39 7.67
CA HIS A 66 -14.33 -7.18 7.59
C HIS A 66 -12.81 -7.46 7.45
N SER A 67 -12.44 -8.68 7.08
CA SER A 67 -11.05 -9.08 6.95
C SER A 67 -10.66 -9.09 5.48
N THR A 68 -9.58 -8.40 5.15
CA THR A 68 -9.04 -8.30 3.79
C THR A 68 -7.82 -9.19 3.62
N TYR A 69 -6.81 -9.05 4.47
CA TYR A 69 -5.57 -9.83 4.35
C TYR A 69 -5.76 -11.34 4.60
N THR A 70 -6.68 -11.77 5.48
CA THR A 70 -6.97 -13.20 5.70
C THR A 70 -7.67 -13.82 4.51
N ASN A 71 -8.55 -13.08 3.83
CA ASN A 71 -9.20 -13.55 2.60
C ASN A 71 -8.17 -13.73 1.48
N PHE A 72 -7.26 -12.76 1.34
CA PHE A 72 -6.16 -12.86 0.40
C PHE A 72 -5.23 -14.04 0.71
N TYR A 73 -4.82 -14.17 1.97
CA TYR A 73 -3.98 -15.30 2.41
C TYR A 73 -4.62 -16.64 2.08
N GLN A 74 -5.91 -16.82 2.39
CA GLN A 74 -6.62 -18.08 2.12
C GLN A 74 -6.70 -18.39 0.62
N LYS A 75 -6.90 -17.37 -0.21
CA LYS A 75 -7.01 -17.53 -1.68
C LYS A 75 -5.66 -17.83 -2.33
N TYR A 76 -4.58 -17.20 -1.87
CA TYR A 76 -3.28 -17.18 -2.55
C TYR A 76 -2.15 -17.87 -1.78
N GLN A 77 -2.43 -18.59 -0.69
CA GLN A 77 -1.40 -19.22 0.17
C GLN A 77 -0.38 -20.07 -0.60
N ASP A 78 -0.78 -20.69 -1.70
CA ASP A 78 0.07 -21.60 -2.48
C ASP A 78 1.16 -20.83 -3.26
N ILE A 79 0.88 -19.59 -3.68
CA ILE A 79 1.84 -18.76 -4.45
C ILE A 79 2.65 -17.79 -3.59
N LEU A 80 2.27 -17.54 -2.33
CA LEU A 80 2.96 -16.57 -1.46
C LEU A 80 4.47 -16.87 -1.26
N LYS A 81 4.87 -18.12 -1.41
CA LYS A 81 6.28 -18.54 -1.23
C LYS A 81 7.14 -18.35 -2.47
N VAL A 82 6.51 -18.21 -3.63
CA VAL A 82 7.19 -18.23 -4.94
C VAL A 82 6.93 -16.98 -5.76
N ASN A 83 5.92 -16.20 -5.43
CA ASN A 83 5.57 -14.96 -6.11
C ASN A 83 5.79 -13.76 -5.17
N PRO A 84 6.86 -12.96 -5.37
CA PRO A 84 7.14 -11.78 -4.55
C PRO A 84 6.02 -10.74 -4.58
N ILE A 85 5.33 -10.58 -5.71
CA ILE A 85 4.18 -9.65 -5.85
C ILE A 85 3.05 -10.07 -4.92
N ALA A 86 2.69 -11.36 -4.89
CA ALA A 86 1.62 -11.84 -4.02
C ALA A 86 1.97 -11.60 -2.53
N LEU A 87 3.22 -11.80 -2.14
CA LEU A 87 3.64 -11.51 -0.78
C LEU A 87 3.60 -10.00 -0.48
N GLY A 88 4.03 -9.15 -1.41
CA GLY A 88 3.92 -7.69 -1.29
C GLY A 88 2.47 -7.24 -1.11
N TYR A 89 1.56 -7.80 -1.90
CA TYR A 89 0.13 -7.56 -1.82
C TYR A 89 -0.44 -7.91 -0.43
N LEU A 90 -0.09 -9.07 0.09
CA LEU A 90 -0.48 -9.49 1.44
C LEU A 90 0.01 -8.52 2.51
N ILE A 91 1.27 -8.06 2.43
CA ILE A 91 1.86 -7.10 3.37
C ILE A 91 1.12 -5.75 3.29
N HIS A 92 0.72 -5.29 2.11
CA HIS A 92 -0.11 -4.08 1.97
C HIS A 92 -1.43 -4.23 2.75
N LEU A 93 -2.19 -5.28 2.48
CA LEU A 93 -3.48 -5.51 3.14
C LEU A 93 -3.35 -5.66 4.67
N TYR A 94 -2.27 -6.27 5.12
CA TYR A 94 -1.98 -6.40 6.55
C TYR A 94 -1.62 -5.05 7.18
N THR A 95 -0.82 -4.25 6.49
CA THR A 95 -0.51 -2.87 6.89
C THR A 95 -1.76 -2.03 7.07
N ASP A 96 -2.64 -2.06 6.08
CA ASP A 96 -3.92 -1.36 6.13
C ASP A 96 -4.80 -1.83 7.28
N TYR A 97 -4.84 -3.12 7.53
CA TYR A 97 -5.57 -3.68 8.68
C TYR A 97 -5.05 -3.12 10.01
N LEU A 98 -3.73 -3.09 10.21
CA LEU A 98 -3.14 -2.59 11.45
C LEU A 98 -3.32 -1.08 11.62
N LEU A 99 -3.05 -0.29 10.61
CA LEU A 99 -3.27 1.16 10.63
C LEU A 99 -4.75 1.52 10.87
N ASN A 100 -5.68 0.77 10.28
CA ASN A 100 -7.11 0.99 10.51
C ASN A 100 -7.58 0.52 11.88
N LYS A 101 -6.94 -0.50 12.46
CA LYS A 101 -7.20 -0.96 13.84
C LYS A 101 -6.76 0.10 14.86
N ASP A 102 -5.54 0.63 14.72
CA ASP A 102 -5.03 1.71 15.55
C ASP A 102 -5.90 2.97 15.44
N TYR A 103 -6.21 3.38 14.22
CA TYR A 103 -7.10 4.50 13.95
C TYR A 103 -8.45 4.38 14.68
N ARG A 104 -9.10 3.21 14.63
CA ARG A 104 -10.38 2.97 15.30
C ARG A 104 -10.25 3.06 16.81
N ALA A 105 -9.22 2.43 17.38
CA ALA A 105 -8.95 2.48 18.80
C ALA A 105 -8.73 3.93 19.30
N LYS A 106 -7.99 4.73 18.52
CA LYS A 106 -7.73 6.15 18.83
C LYS A 106 -9.01 6.99 18.78
N CYS A 107 -9.89 6.76 17.80
CA CYS A 107 -11.19 7.41 17.73
C CYS A 107 -12.08 7.08 18.94
N GLU A 108 -12.16 5.80 19.31
CA GLU A 108 -12.96 5.33 20.45
C GLU A 108 -12.47 5.92 21.78
N GLN A 109 -11.16 5.91 22.02
CA GLN A 109 -10.54 6.45 23.24
C GLN A 109 -10.80 7.95 23.43
N ASN A 110 -10.89 8.70 22.34
CA ASN A 110 -11.01 10.16 22.39
C ASN A 110 -12.42 10.68 22.08
N ASN A 111 -13.41 9.81 21.85
CA ASN A 111 -14.78 10.15 21.45
C ASN A 111 -14.85 11.10 20.25
N PHE A 112 -14.02 10.86 19.23
CA PHE A 112 -13.92 11.72 18.07
C PHE A 112 -15.06 11.50 17.07
N ASP A 113 -15.46 12.54 16.34
CA ASP A 113 -16.25 12.42 15.14
C ASP A 113 -15.46 11.64 14.09
N LYS A 114 -15.97 10.45 13.74
CA LYS A 114 -15.28 9.49 12.90
C LYS A 114 -15.04 10.02 11.49
N ASP A 115 -15.98 10.77 10.92
CA ASP A 115 -15.88 11.25 9.54
C ASP A 115 -14.87 12.39 9.43
N GLU A 116 -14.82 13.28 10.42
CA GLU A 116 -13.87 14.38 10.47
C GLU A 116 -12.45 13.83 10.65
N TYR A 117 -12.25 12.94 11.60
CA TYR A 117 -10.94 12.35 11.88
C TYR A 117 -10.44 11.42 10.77
N THR A 118 -11.32 10.81 9.98
CA THR A 118 -10.91 10.10 8.78
C THR A 118 -10.18 11.03 7.81
N LYS A 119 -10.67 12.26 7.64
CA LYS A 119 -10.01 13.26 6.79
C LYS A 119 -8.65 13.68 7.35
N PHE A 120 -8.54 13.88 8.66
CA PHE A 120 -7.27 14.20 9.32
C PHE A 120 -6.26 13.07 9.21
N LYS A 121 -6.68 11.81 9.46
CA LYS A 121 -5.82 10.64 9.29
C LYS A 121 -5.21 10.58 7.87
N HIS A 122 -6.04 10.69 6.85
CA HIS A 122 -5.56 10.63 5.47
C HIS A 122 -4.63 11.80 5.11
N ARG A 123 -4.84 12.98 5.72
CA ARG A 123 -3.95 14.11 5.53
C ARG A 123 -2.61 13.89 6.22
N ASP A 124 -2.63 13.42 7.45
CA ASP A 124 -1.41 13.15 8.23
C ASP A 124 -0.57 12.06 7.58
N LEU A 125 -1.17 10.95 7.17
CA LEU A 125 -0.45 9.88 6.47
C LEU A 125 0.18 10.36 5.16
N ARG A 126 -0.46 11.26 4.41
CA ARG A 126 0.14 11.86 3.20
C ARG A 126 1.32 12.77 3.50
N LYS A 127 1.26 13.53 4.60
CA LYS A 127 2.38 14.37 5.05
C LYS A 127 3.53 13.51 5.55
N TYR A 128 3.22 12.47 6.31
CA TYR A 128 4.20 11.49 6.79
C TYR A 128 4.86 10.71 5.64
N ASP A 129 4.13 10.39 4.58
CA ASP A 129 4.64 9.76 3.35
C ASP A 129 5.83 10.54 2.74
N SER A 130 5.85 11.86 2.92
CA SER A 130 6.95 12.72 2.42
C SER A 130 8.30 12.45 3.10
N LYS A 131 8.32 11.84 4.29
CA LYS A 131 9.53 11.38 4.97
C LYS A 131 10.28 10.35 4.14
N TYR A 132 9.57 9.57 3.34
CA TYR A 132 10.07 8.46 2.55
C TYR A 132 10.12 8.75 1.04
N ILE A 133 10.35 10.02 0.66
CA ILE A 133 10.30 10.51 -0.73
C ILE A 133 11.23 9.73 -1.68
N ASN A 134 12.29 9.12 -1.16
CA ASN A 134 13.28 8.37 -1.94
C ASN A 134 12.89 6.89 -2.14
N ASN A 135 11.78 6.43 -1.57
CA ASN A 135 11.30 5.07 -1.81
C ASN A 135 10.69 5.01 -3.22
N THR A 136 11.35 4.30 -4.11
CA THR A 136 10.98 4.12 -5.52
C THR A 136 11.02 2.64 -5.88
N ILE A 137 10.50 2.29 -7.05
CA ILE A 137 10.52 0.93 -7.62
C ILE A 137 11.25 1.01 -8.95
N THR A 138 12.14 0.06 -9.20
CA THR A 138 12.84 -0.06 -10.47
C THR A 138 12.51 -1.40 -11.12
N LEU A 139 11.80 -1.39 -12.24
CA LEU A 139 11.46 -2.58 -12.99
C LEU A 139 12.43 -2.72 -14.19
N ASN A 140 13.06 -3.88 -14.31
CA ASN A 140 13.94 -4.21 -15.43
C ASN A 140 13.15 -4.78 -16.62
N ASP A 141 12.06 -5.48 -16.33
CA ASP A 141 11.20 -6.13 -17.33
C ASP A 141 9.72 -5.91 -16.97
N TYR A 142 9.05 -5.02 -17.70
CA TYR A 142 7.64 -4.70 -17.49
C TYR A 142 6.73 -5.85 -17.93
N THR A 143 7.11 -6.59 -18.99
CA THR A 143 6.33 -7.74 -19.48
C THR A 143 6.28 -8.84 -18.43
N GLU A 144 7.40 -9.17 -17.80
CA GLU A 144 7.44 -10.16 -16.73
C GLU A 144 6.69 -9.67 -15.48
N ALA A 145 6.82 -8.39 -15.12
CA ALA A 145 6.09 -7.81 -14.00
C ALA A 145 4.56 -7.90 -14.20
N VAL A 146 4.06 -7.60 -15.41
CA VAL A 146 2.63 -7.75 -15.76
C VAL A 146 2.19 -9.21 -15.65
N LYS A 147 2.98 -10.13 -16.17
CA LYS A 147 2.68 -11.56 -16.10
C LYS A 147 2.58 -12.07 -14.67
N GLU A 148 3.49 -11.65 -13.79
CA GLU A 148 3.46 -12.00 -12.37
C GLU A 148 2.27 -11.35 -11.64
N LEU A 149 1.91 -10.10 -11.96
CA LEU A 149 0.71 -9.44 -11.45
C LEU A 149 -0.57 -10.20 -11.82
N HIS A 150 -0.69 -10.69 -13.04
CA HIS A 150 -1.86 -11.42 -13.54
C HIS A 150 -2.09 -12.78 -12.86
N GLN A 151 -1.20 -13.22 -11.97
CA GLN A 151 -1.48 -14.35 -11.08
C GLN A 151 -2.44 -13.98 -9.94
N ILE A 152 -2.72 -12.67 -9.77
CA ILE A 152 -3.66 -12.12 -8.78
C ILE A 152 -4.89 -11.61 -9.53
N GLU A 153 -6.02 -12.27 -9.35
CA GLU A 153 -7.26 -11.99 -10.10
C GLU A 153 -7.88 -10.61 -9.81
N GLU A 154 -7.51 -10.00 -8.68
CA GLU A 154 -8.01 -8.69 -8.26
C GLU A 154 -7.32 -7.52 -8.94
N ILE A 155 -6.28 -7.80 -9.75
CA ILE A 155 -5.47 -6.79 -10.43
C ILE A 155 -5.48 -7.04 -11.94
N GLU A 156 -5.66 -5.97 -12.70
CA GLU A 156 -5.50 -5.98 -14.15
C GLU A 156 -4.76 -4.71 -14.59
N LEU A 157 -3.51 -4.89 -14.99
CA LEU A 157 -2.62 -3.81 -15.43
C LEU A 157 -1.87 -4.26 -16.67
N ASP A 158 -1.62 -3.34 -17.58
CA ASP A 158 -0.70 -3.54 -18.70
C ASP A 158 0.65 -2.83 -18.46
N GLU A 159 1.56 -2.96 -19.41
CA GLU A 159 2.89 -2.33 -19.32
C GLU A 159 2.79 -0.80 -19.28
N GLN A 160 1.84 -0.20 -20.01
CA GLN A 160 1.65 1.26 -20.01
C GLN A 160 1.11 1.75 -18.68
N ASP A 161 0.29 0.96 -18.00
CA ASP A 161 -0.19 1.27 -16.65
C ASP A 161 0.97 1.26 -15.66
N LEU A 162 1.86 0.27 -15.75
CA LEU A 162 3.06 0.22 -14.90
C LEU A 162 4.01 1.39 -15.16
N GLU A 163 4.22 1.78 -16.42
CA GLU A 163 5.00 2.99 -16.75
C GLU A 163 4.44 4.22 -16.06
N LYS A 164 3.11 4.44 -16.12
CA LYS A 164 2.44 5.57 -15.43
C LYS A 164 2.61 5.51 -13.91
N VAL A 165 2.55 4.32 -13.32
CA VAL A 165 2.73 4.11 -11.88
C VAL A 165 4.15 4.47 -11.45
N ILE A 166 5.16 4.00 -12.16
CA ILE A 166 6.57 4.31 -11.87
C ILE A 166 6.83 5.81 -12.05
N GLU A 167 6.37 6.39 -13.15
CA GLU A 167 6.48 7.83 -13.39
C GLU A 167 5.80 8.65 -12.28
N PHE A 168 4.63 8.24 -11.81
CA PHE A 168 3.93 8.88 -10.69
C PHE A 168 4.75 8.82 -9.39
N LEU A 169 5.36 7.69 -9.07
CA LEU A 169 6.23 7.54 -7.91
C LEU A 169 7.45 8.45 -7.99
N ASP A 170 8.11 8.48 -9.15
CA ASP A 170 9.34 9.24 -9.35
C ASP A 170 9.10 10.75 -9.33
N ASN A 171 7.96 11.20 -9.86
CA ASN A 171 7.62 12.64 -9.98
C ASN A 171 6.87 13.21 -8.78
N LYS A 172 6.47 12.39 -7.80
CA LYS A 172 5.73 12.87 -6.63
C LYS A 172 6.59 13.81 -5.78
N GLN A 173 6.08 15.03 -5.59
CA GLN A 173 6.73 16.02 -4.74
C GLN A 173 6.34 15.83 -3.26
N PRO A 174 7.26 16.09 -2.32
CA PRO A 174 6.95 16.03 -0.89
C PRO A 174 5.98 17.15 -0.50
N TYR A 175 5.20 16.93 0.55
CA TYR A 175 4.45 17.99 1.19
C TYR A 175 5.42 18.94 1.90
N THR A 176 5.22 20.25 1.72
CA THR A 176 6.01 21.28 2.40
C THR A 176 5.57 21.50 3.85
N ASP A 177 4.27 21.30 4.15
CA ASP A 177 3.74 21.31 5.51
C ASP A 177 3.79 19.88 6.09
N THR A 178 4.62 19.68 7.10
CA THR A 178 4.83 18.40 7.78
C THR A 178 4.13 18.31 9.15
N ASN A 179 3.34 19.33 9.55
CA ASN A 179 2.59 19.29 10.80
C ASN A 179 1.47 18.28 10.72
N LEU A 180 1.48 17.31 11.62
CA LEU A 180 0.42 16.31 11.78
C LEU A 180 -0.64 16.83 12.75
N GLU A 181 -1.89 16.42 12.57
CA GLU A 181 -3.02 16.91 13.38
C GLU A 181 -3.71 15.79 14.18
N PHE A 182 -3.66 14.57 13.68
CA PHE A 182 -4.27 13.40 14.31
C PHE A 182 -3.24 12.46 14.93
N TYR A 183 -2.10 12.27 14.26
CA TYR A 183 -0.97 11.50 14.74
C TYR A 183 0.20 12.39 15.13
N THR A 184 1.06 11.89 16.01
CA THR A 184 2.44 12.40 16.10
C THR A 184 3.36 11.60 15.18
N VAL A 185 4.53 12.16 14.86
CA VAL A 185 5.54 11.46 14.06
C VAL A 185 6.01 10.20 14.80
N GLU A 186 6.18 10.28 16.11
CA GLU A 186 6.62 9.18 16.97
C GLU A 186 5.60 8.03 16.99
N GLU A 187 4.29 8.35 17.00
CA GLU A 187 3.24 7.32 16.90
C GLU A 187 3.34 6.57 15.57
N LEU A 188 3.47 7.29 14.45
CA LEU A 188 3.57 6.66 13.13
C LEU A 188 4.89 5.89 12.95
N ASP A 189 6.02 6.41 13.46
CA ASP A 189 7.29 5.69 13.46
C ASP A 189 7.17 4.36 14.22
N LYS A 190 6.50 4.37 15.37
CA LYS A 190 6.25 3.16 16.16
C LYS A 190 5.34 2.17 15.43
N GLU A 191 4.29 2.66 14.77
CA GLU A 191 3.41 1.77 13.98
C GLU A 191 4.19 1.11 12.82
N VAL A 192 5.03 1.84 12.11
CA VAL A 192 5.89 1.28 11.06
C VAL A 192 6.83 0.21 11.64
N GLU A 193 7.39 0.42 12.83
CA GLU A 193 8.22 -0.58 13.52
C GLU A 193 7.42 -1.81 13.96
N ASN A 194 6.23 -1.61 14.53
CA ASN A 194 5.37 -2.71 14.99
C ASN A 194 4.89 -3.62 13.85
N ILE A 195 4.64 -3.06 12.66
CA ILE A 195 4.19 -3.81 11.49
C ILE A 195 5.31 -4.69 10.93
N THR A 196 6.57 -4.29 11.13
CA THR A 196 7.76 -4.96 10.58
C THR A 196 8.43 -5.93 11.52
N ASN A 197 8.03 -6.02 12.77
CA ASN A 197 8.50 -6.98 13.78
C ASN A 197 7.53 -8.15 13.96
#